data_e49cb38afe07f8350f52674c8b5d0b9c
#
_entry.id   e49cb38afe07f8350f52674c8b5d0b9c
#
_cell.length_a   1.000
_cell.length_b   1.000
_cell.length_c   1.000
_cell.angle_alpha   90.00
_cell.angle_beta   90.00
_cell.angle_gamma   90.00
#
_symmetry.space_group_name_H-M   'P 1'
#
loop_
_entity.id
_entity.type
_entity.pdbx_description
1 polymer ?
#
loop_
_entity_poly.entity_id
_entity_poly.type
_entity_poly.pdbx_seq_one_letter_code
_entity_poly.pdbx_strand_id
1 'polypeptide(L)'
;VKDQEKDFFRNRRGAKVYYDVDKQPTLELTKGKNAFVALSVGIARGGIPLVTIEASPENLCYRLPIQLSEWAKTLVSMANAGDDLLPAEVVFTKVGNRIYADII
;
A
#
# COMPACT_ATOMS: atom_id res chain seq x y z
N VAL A 1 -25.80 2.18 7.28
CA VAL A 1 -25.46 3.09 6.19
C VAL A 1 -24.21 3.87 6.51
N LYS A 2 -24.24 4.51 7.64
CA LYS A 2 -23.12 5.31 8.03
C LYS A 2 -21.92 4.48 8.41
N ASP A 3 -22.16 3.27 8.83
CA ASP A 3 -21.10 2.41 9.26
C ASP A 3 -20.18 2.06 8.11
N GLN A 4 -20.75 1.96 6.92
CA GLN A 4 -19.94 1.64 5.77
C GLN A 4 -18.99 2.76 5.41
N GLU A 5 -19.42 3.98 5.68
CA GLU A 5 -18.56 5.12 5.42
C GLU A 5 -17.37 5.16 6.35
N LYS A 6 -17.45 4.41 7.44
CA LYS A 6 -16.40 4.42 8.44
C LYS A 6 -15.39 3.34 8.24
N ASP A 7 -15.63 2.47 7.27
CA ASP A 7 -14.67 1.41 6.97
C ASP A 7 -13.42 1.95 6.28
N PHE A 8 -13.52 3.11 5.68
CA PHE A 8 -12.39 3.70 5.00
C PHE A 8 -12.54 5.21 4.97
N PHE A 9 -11.46 5.90 4.64
CA PHE A 9 -11.50 7.30 4.30
C PHE A 9 -10.74 7.48 2.98
N ARG A 10 -10.96 8.60 2.33
CA ARG A 10 -10.22 8.91 1.12
C ARG A 10 -9.08 9.85 1.47
N ASN A 11 -7.90 9.53 0.99
CA ASN A 11 -6.78 10.43 1.17
C ASN A 11 -6.94 11.58 0.17
N ARG A 12 -6.02 12.54 0.21
CA ARG A 12 -6.14 13.72 -0.64
C ARG A 12 -6.03 13.41 -2.12
N ARG A 13 -5.65 12.18 -2.48
CA ARG A 13 -5.58 11.74 -3.86
C ARG A 13 -6.80 10.93 -4.26
N GLY A 14 -7.77 10.81 -3.37
CA GLY A 14 -9.00 10.09 -3.65
C GLY A 14 -8.93 8.60 -3.43
N ALA A 15 -7.80 8.06 -3.01
CA ALA A 15 -7.68 6.64 -2.76
C ALA A 15 -8.37 6.29 -1.45
N LYS A 16 -9.02 5.12 -1.41
CA LYS A 16 -9.62 4.62 -0.20
C LYS A 16 -8.55 4.07 0.72
N VAL A 17 -8.63 4.45 2.00
CA VAL A 17 -7.74 3.92 3.02
C VAL A 17 -8.64 3.32 4.10
N TYR A 18 -8.50 2.04 4.33
CA TYR A 18 -9.38 1.31 5.23
C TYR A 18 -8.85 1.37 6.65
N TYR A 19 -9.80 1.50 7.60
CA TYR A 19 -9.44 1.58 9.02
C TYR A 19 -9.09 0.22 9.60
N ASP A 20 -9.81 -0.80 9.18
CA ASP A 20 -9.68 -2.12 9.77
C ASP A 20 -8.76 -2.98 8.92
N VAL A 21 -7.48 -2.96 9.27
CA VAL A 21 -6.48 -3.67 8.48
C VAL A 21 -6.61 -5.18 8.57
N ASP A 22 -7.25 -5.67 9.62
CA ASP A 22 -7.40 -7.12 9.77
C ASP A 22 -8.33 -7.70 8.72
N LYS A 23 -9.19 -6.87 8.15
CA LYS A 23 -10.11 -7.31 7.12
C LYS A 23 -9.54 -7.16 5.71
N GLN A 24 -8.38 -6.53 5.59
CA GLN A 24 -7.81 -6.30 4.27
C GLN A 24 -7.01 -7.52 3.84
N PRO A 25 -7.13 -7.91 2.57
CA PRO A 25 -6.34 -9.04 2.08
C PRO A 25 -4.87 -8.66 2.01
N THR A 26 -4.03 -9.66 2.07
CA THR A 26 -2.61 -9.46 1.83
C THR A 26 -2.37 -9.50 0.33
N LEU A 27 -1.58 -8.57 -0.18
CA LEU A 27 -1.23 -8.55 -1.59
C LEU A 27 -0.39 -9.79 -1.89
N GLU A 28 -0.88 -10.62 -2.80
CA GLU A 28 -0.15 -11.83 -3.16
C GLU A 28 0.81 -11.50 -4.27
N LEU A 29 2.06 -11.83 -4.03
CA LEU A 29 3.11 -11.59 -5.01
C LEU A 29 3.57 -12.91 -5.59
N THR A 30 3.63 -12.97 -6.91
CA THR A 30 4.14 -14.15 -7.58
C THR A 30 5.66 -14.03 -7.70
N LYS A 31 6.30 -15.14 -7.97
CA LYS A 31 7.73 -15.16 -8.18
C LYS A 31 8.09 -14.21 -9.33
N GLY A 32 9.11 -13.40 -9.12
CA GLY A 32 9.55 -12.44 -10.12
C GLY A 32 8.95 -11.07 -9.87
N LYS A 33 8.71 -10.33 -10.94
CA LYS A 33 8.29 -8.94 -10.86
C LYS A 33 6.78 -8.80 -10.89
N ASN A 34 6.27 -7.97 -10.00
CA ASN A 34 4.83 -7.70 -9.88
C ASN A 34 4.66 -6.17 -9.90
N ALA A 35 4.09 -5.64 -10.98
CA ALA A 35 3.97 -4.20 -11.17
C ALA A 35 2.57 -3.73 -10.84
N PHE A 36 2.47 -2.65 -10.07
CA PHE A 36 1.19 -2.05 -9.69
C PHE A 36 1.34 -0.54 -9.68
N VAL A 37 0.23 0.16 -9.92
CA VAL A 37 0.21 1.59 -9.67
C VAL A 37 -0.22 1.79 -8.22
N ALA A 38 0.70 2.26 -7.42
CA ALA A 38 0.45 2.50 -6.00
C ALA A 38 0.04 3.95 -5.82
N LEU A 39 -1.13 4.16 -5.21
CA LEU A 39 -1.66 5.50 -4.98
C LEU A 39 -1.19 6.04 -3.64
N SER A 40 -1.06 5.19 -2.66
CA SER A 40 -0.59 5.60 -1.34
C SER A 40 -0.05 4.39 -0.59
N VAL A 41 0.78 4.66 0.39
CA VAL A 41 1.36 3.66 1.28
C VAL A 41 1.15 4.15 2.69
N GLY A 42 0.90 3.25 3.60
CA GLY A 42 0.71 3.58 5.00
C GLY A 42 1.27 2.49 5.90
N ILE A 43 1.31 2.81 7.17
CA ILE A 43 1.72 1.87 8.22
C ILE A 43 0.58 1.79 9.22
N ALA A 44 0.10 0.59 9.44
CA ALA A 44 -0.94 0.36 10.43
C ALA A 44 -0.33 0.06 11.78
N ARG A 45 -1.20 -0.04 12.78
CA ARG A 45 -0.79 -0.40 14.12
C ARG A 45 -0.02 -1.73 14.07
N GLY A 46 1.07 -1.80 14.79
CA GLY A 46 1.92 -2.99 14.79
C GLY A 46 2.94 -3.01 13.68
N GLY A 47 3.04 -1.93 12.90
CA GLY A 47 4.04 -1.85 11.85
C GLY A 47 3.64 -2.55 10.56
N ILE A 48 2.36 -2.87 10.40
CA ILE A 48 1.88 -3.55 9.20
C ILE A 48 1.85 -2.59 8.03
N PRO A 49 2.59 -2.85 6.95
CA PRO A 49 2.58 -1.95 5.81
C PRO A 49 1.32 -2.16 4.96
N LEU A 50 0.79 -1.05 4.47
CA LEU A 50 -0.41 -1.04 3.63
C LEU A 50 -0.12 -0.33 2.33
N VAL A 51 -0.78 -0.76 1.27
CA VAL A 51 -0.69 -0.09 -0.01
C VAL A 51 -2.08 -0.01 -0.63
N THR A 52 -2.39 1.13 -1.23
CA THR A 52 -3.60 1.28 -2.02
C THR A 52 -3.20 1.22 -3.49
N ILE A 53 -3.78 0.28 -4.20
CA ILE A 53 -3.46 -0.02 -5.59
C ILE A 53 -4.57 0.54 -6.46
N GLU A 54 -4.19 1.20 -7.55
CA GLU A 54 -5.16 1.64 -8.53
C GLU A 54 -5.75 0.43 -9.23
N ALA A 55 -7.07 0.36 -9.26
CA ALA A 55 -7.78 -0.74 -9.87
C ALA A 55 -9.15 -0.27 -10.35
N SER A 56 -9.76 -1.05 -11.22
CA SER A 56 -11.08 -0.75 -11.76
C SER A 56 -12.01 -1.90 -11.38
N PRO A 57 -13.23 -1.63 -10.90
CA PRO A 57 -13.90 -0.32 -10.87
C PRO A 57 -13.52 0.56 -9.70
N GLU A 58 -12.81 0.04 -8.71
CA GLU A 58 -12.42 0.88 -7.58
C GLU A 58 -11.04 0.43 -7.07
N ASN A 59 -10.36 1.38 -6.44
CA ASN A 59 -9.04 1.14 -5.88
C ASN A 59 -9.13 0.20 -4.68
N LEU A 60 -8.10 -0.61 -4.50
CA LEU A 60 -8.07 -1.64 -3.47
C LEU A 60 -6.91 -1.42 -2.52
N CYS A 61 -7.18 -1.65 -1.25
CA CYS A 61 -6.16 -1.57 -0.21
C CYS A 61 -5.74 -2.99 0.18
N TYR A 62 -4.44 -3.20 0.27
CA TYR A 62 -3.87 -4.50 0.64
C TYR A 62 -2.86 -4.33 1.75
N ARG A 63 -2.75 -5.38 2.57
CA ARG A 63 -1.61 -5.49 3.47
C ARG A 63 -0.43 -6.00 2.67
N LEU A 64 0.72 -5.45 2.93
CA LEU A 64 1.96 -5.92 2.32
C LEU A 64 2.66 -6.88 3.26
N PRO A 65 3.54 -7.75 2.75
CA PRO A 65 4.37 -8.57 3.62
C PRO A 65 5.16 -7.69 4.58
N ILE A 66 5.32 -8.19 5.80
CA ILE A 66 6.00 -7.41 6.85
C ILE A 66 7.42 -7.04 6.46
N GLN A 67 8.02 -7.78 5.56
CA GLN A 67 9.36 -7.49 5.04
C GLN A 67 9.44 -6.13 4.39
N LEU A 68 8.32 -5.59 3.93
CA LEU A 68 8.27 -4.28 3.28
C LEU A 68 7.94 -3.15 4.25
N SER A 69 7.92 -3.44 5.55
CA SER A 69 7.59 -2.45 6.56
C SER A 69 8.55 -1.25 6.51
N GLU A 70 9.85 -1.51 6.37
CA GLU A 70 10.83 -0.41 6.34
C GLU A 70 10.69 0.44 5.09
N TRP A 71 10.43 -0.20 3.97
CA TRP A 71 10.17 0.52 2.72
C TRP A 71 8.96 1.44 2.88
N ALA A 72 7.88 0.91 3.46
CA ALA A 72 6.66 1.70 3.66
C ALA A 72 6.90 2.86 4.62
N LYS A 73 7.65 2.62 5.70
CA LYS A 73 7.97 3.67 6.66
C LYS A 73 8.77 4.78 6.00
N THR A 74 9.69 4.42 5.14
CA THR A 74 10.50 5.41 4.42
C THR A 74 9.61 6.28 3.54
N LEU A 75 8.69 5.68 2.80
CA LEU A 75 7.82 6.46 1.94
C LEU A 75 6.89 7.37 2.73
N VAL A 76 6.38 6.89 3.86
CA VAL A 76 5.52 7.72 4.72
C VAL A 76 6.31 8.89 5.27
N SER A 77 7.54 8.65 5.72
CA SER A 77 8.39 9.71 6.24
C SER A 77 8.71 10.75 5.17
N MET A 78 9.00 10.30 3.95
CA MET A 78 9.29 11.22 2.86
C MET A 78 8.08 12.06 2.52
N ALA A 79 6.91 11.44 2.48
CA ALA A 79 5.69 12.18 2.18
C ALA A 79 5.41 13.23 3.25
N ASN A 80 5.63 12.88 4.52
CA ASN A 80 5.44 13.83 5.62
C ASN A 80 6.42 14.99 5.55
N ALA A 81 7.58 14.77 4.95
CA ALA A 81 8.60 15.80 4.78
C ALA A 81 8.40 16.61 3.49
N GLY A 82 7.36 16.31 2.71
CA GLY A 82 7.07 17.03 1.50
C GLY A 82 7.49 16.32 0.21
N ASP A 83 8.11 15.15 0.33
CA ASP A 83 8.58 14.38 -0.83
C ASP A 83 7.66 13.20 -1.08
N ASP A 84 6.47 13.48 -1.55
CA ASP A 84 5.50 12.42 -1.81
C ASP A 84 5.76 11.84 -3.20
N LEU A 85 6.27 10.63 -3.25
CA LEU A 85 6.64 9.97 -4.50
C LEU A 85 5.45 9.29 -5.18
N LEU A 86 4.32 9.18 -4.49
CA LEU A 86 3.15 8.49 -5.01
C LEU A 86 2.09 9.50 -5.44
N PRO A 87 1.26 9.17 -6.40
CA PRO A 87 1.15 7.86 -7.06
C PRO A 87 2.29 7.61 -8.02
N ALA A 88 2.64 6.34 -8.16
CA ALA A 88 3.69 5.92 -9.07
C ALA A 88 3.57 4.43 -9.32
N GLU A 89 4.17 3.97 -10.39
CA GLU A 89 4.28 2.55 -10.62
C GLU A 89 5.34 1.98 -9.69
N VAL A 90 4.99 0.91 -9.01
CA VAL A 90 5.88 0.22 -8.09
C VAL A 90 6.01 -1.22 -8.54
N VAL A 91 7.23 -1.72 -8.59
CA VAL A 91 7.49 -3.11 -8.93
C VAL A 91 7.96 -3.80 -7.66
N PHE A 92 7.20 -4.82 -7.25
CA PHE A 92 7.59 -5.68 -6.14
C PHE A 92 8.21 -6.93 -6.74
N THR A 93 9.45 -7.21 -6.39
CA THR A 93 10.18 -8.36 -6.92
C THR A 93 10.34 -9.40 -5.82
N LYS A 94 9.87 -10.61 -6.09
CA LYS A 94 9.97 -11.71 -5.15
C LYS A 94 10.98 -12.71 -5.64
N VAL A 95 12.03 -12.93 -4.84
CA VAL A 95 13.10 -13.89 -5.14
C VAL A 95 13.28 -14.75 -3.90
N GLY A 96 12.82 -15.99 -3.98
CA GLY A 96 12.82 -16.87 -2.82
C GLY A 96 11.99 -16.28 -1.71
N ASN A 97 12.59 -16.08 -0.55
CA ASN A 97 11.91 -15.50 0.60
C ASN A 97 12.13 -14.00 0.70
N ARG A 98 12.79 -13.38 -0.26
CA ARG A 98 13.09 -11.95 -0.23
C ARG A 98 12.15 -11.20 -1.15
N ILE A 99 11.76 -10.00 -0.70
CA ILE A 99 10.88 -9.14 -1.47
C ILE A 99 11.51 -7.75 -1.51
N TYR A 100 11.56 -7.19 -2.71
CA TYR A 100 12.11 -5.86 -2.95
C TYR A 100 11.04 -4.99 -3.57
N ALA A 101 11.09 -3.70 -3.32
CA ALA A 101 10.15 -2.74 -3.89
C ALA A 101 10.93 -1.62 -4.55
N ASP A 102 10.58 -1.31 -5.79
CA ASP A 102 11.21 -0.24 -6.55
C ASP A 102 10.15 0.64 -7.17
N ILE A 103 10.34 1.93 -7.05
CA ILE A 103 9.48 2.90 -7.73
C ILE A 103 10.09 3.19 -9.08
N ILE A 104 9.28 3.01 -10.11
CA ILE A 104 9.73 3.20 -11.48
C ILE A 104 9.59 4.67 -11.90
#